data_1296816645a6678098bbbc4a7256ba5e
#
_entry.id   1296816645a6678098bbbc4a7256ba5e
#
_cell.length_a   1.000
_cell.length_b   1.000
_cell.length_c   1.000
_cell.angle_alpha   90.00
_cell.angle_beta   90.00
_cell.angle_gamma   90.00
#
_symmetry.space_group_name_H-M   'P 1'
#
loop_
_entity.id
_entity.type
_entity.pdbx_description
1 polymer ?
#
loop_
_entity_poly.entity_id
_entity_poly.type
_entity_poly.pdbx_seq_one_letter_code
_entity_poly.pdbx_strand_id
1 'polypeptide(L)'
;MNKRIPAAALALCLLTGCGARAPLELPEAEADSTAVAYVPLDDRPDNVGRVVYLAESLGYTLNMPEEWTYKTLLDGQSEDYCAENGLEPMPQSFPHGSPSALYDWVLEQEAAGCDRYILSMDQMLYGGLVASRVAGTTAERNGMDWPLTELIDGLLDALAADPGNEVWLLDSVMRLAPTVGYAGGTLEYYNAMRTMGAAPRKTLTGDELTLENIRHTYNTDADGDNLLHFEGENADALYDGALRYMEHRLDKLTLSAALLEKVQSLGSGQFHVLVGIDDSSSEDCIQKNEIAYLQTRLREGDVILSGVDDLAFKAVTKLYLSETEDTRVYPHVFVSYFGGTENQPACEYDYKPLTEIVDEHIDYFGMKRVPSAEQAEVQILVLTQPADEGKTQTYYDALIRTLNACEKKEQLVILIDAGNGRYGTAFHDALVKKAALGGFLSYAGFLDMAIVTGTALSHGAARYAHLVLGQTSQSEEAAFQKTLADSIIKDFCYKNVVREDILSYVRNELGGDPNNFCNPELDRSAITARLEAGMEQAAAPVLKNLERSRMCIRLTDGAAETARWGTVSLSSYRFPWYRAFEIDMDITLGPLSQ
;
A
#
# COMPACT_ATOMS: atom_id res chain seq x y z
N MET A 1 -43.09 -46.84 -57.32
CA MET A 1 -42.24 -47.16 -56.15
C MET A 1 -41.77 -45.86 -55.57
N ASN A 2 -42.52 -45.34 -54.56
CA ASN A 2 -42.25 -44.11 -53.89
C ASN A 2 -41.33 -44.38 -52.71
N LYS A 3 -40.14 -43.76 -52.66
CA LYS A 3 -39.30 -43.72 -51.48
C LYS A 3 -39.55 -42.39 -50.74
N ARG A 4 -40.24 -42.46 -49.61
CA ARG A 4 -40.33 -41.38 -48.62
C ARG A 4 -39.03 -41.34 -47.90
N ILE A 5 -38.38 -40.18 -47.90
CA ILE A 5 -37.27 -39.83 -47.02
C ILE A 5 -37.86 -39.22 -45.75
N PRO A 6 -37.51 -39.66 -44.54
CA PRO A 6 -38.10 -39.09 -43.32
C PRO A 6 -37.48 -37.70 -42.97
N ALA A 7 -38.37 -36.76 -42.78
CA ALA A 7 -38.07 -35.41 -42.29
C ALA A 7 -37.83 -35.41 -40.73
N ALA A 8 -36.69 -35.93 -40.28
CA ALA A 8 -36.36 -36.01 -38.87
C ALA A 8 -34.88 -35.66 -38.55
N ALA A 9 -34.26 -34.82 -39.38
CA ALA A 9 -32.84 -34.44 -39.17
C ALA A 9 -32.58 -32.92 -39.21
N LEU A 10 -33.59 -32.08 -39.00
CA LEU A 10 -33.41 -30.62 -39.07
C LEU A 10 -33.91 -29.86 -37.82
N ALA A 11 -34.02 -30.50 -36.67
CA ALA A 11 -34.50 -29.88 -35.43
C ALA A 11 -33.54 -30.04 -34.24
N LEU A 12 -32.22 -30.25 -34.47
CA LEU A 12 -31.25 -30.44 -33.38
C LEU A 12 -30.04 -29.49 -33.45
N CYS A 13 -30.15 -28.37 -34.13
CA CYS A 13 -29.04 -27.37 -34.21
C CYS A 13 -29.41 -25.97 -33.71
N LEU A 14 -30.41 -25.82 -32.85
CA LEU A 14 -30.82 -24.51 -32.35
C LEU A 14 -30.92 -24.40 -30.80
N LEU A 15 -30.22 -25.26 -30.06
CA LEU A 15 -30.16 -25.17 -28.58
C LEU A 15 -28.74 -25.40 -28.01
N THR A 16 -27.72 -24.80 -28.61
CA THR A 16 -26.42 -24.70 -27.97
C THR A 16 -25.86 -23.28 -28.14
N GLY A 17 -26.56 -22.32 -27.57
CA GLY A 17 -26.19 -20.91 -27.59
C GLY A 17 -25.67 -20.37 -26.24
N CYS A 18 -25.11 -21.23 -25.37
CA CYS A 18 -24.20 -20.87 -24.29
C CYS A 18 -22.97 -21.77 -24.46
N GLY A 19 -22.11 -21.45 -25.41
CA GLY A 19 -20.82 -22.11 -25.53
C GLY A 19 -20.01 -21.75 -24.27
N ALA A 20 -19.82 -22.70 -23.37
CA ALA A 20 -18.76 -22.59 -22.38
C ALA A 20 -17.46 -22.33 -23.14
N ARG A 21 -16.82 -21.22 -22.87
CA ARG A 21 -15.53 -20.88 -23.48
C ARG A 21 -14.51 -21.94 -23.07
N ALA A 22 -13.61 -22.30 -23.99
CA ALA A 22 -12.56 -23.23 -23.69
C ALA A 22 -11.65 -22.62 -22.62
N PRO A 23 -11.32 -23.34 -21.54
CA PRO A 23 -10.30 -22.90 -20.58
C PRO A 23 -8.98 -22.65 -21.32
N LEU A 24 -8.27 -21.62 -20.92
CA LEU A 24 -6.91 -21.39 -21.36
C LEU A 24 -5.99 -22.12 -20.38
N GLU A 25 -5.25 -23.11 -20.86
CA GLU A 25 -4.24 -23.79 -20.06
C GLU A 25 -2.91 -23.04 -20.20
N LEU A 26 -2.48 -22.39 -19.12
CA LEU A 26 -1.13 -21.86 -18.98
C LEU A 26 -0.23 -22.91 -18.32
N PRO A 27 1.10 -22.80 -18.46
CA PRO A 27 2.02 -23.65 -17.70
C PRO A 27 1.75 -23.54 -16.19
N GLU A 28 2.00 -24.61 -15.46
CA GLU A 28 2.14 -24.50 -14.00
C GLU A 28 3.45 -23.75 -13.69
N ALA A 29 3.49 -23.04 -12.57
CA ALA A 29 4.73 -22.38 -12.12
C ALA A 29 5.86 -23.42 -12.00
N GLU A 30 7.09 -23.00 -12.20
CA GLU A 30 8.25 -23.82 -11.85
C GLU A 30 8.20 -24.20 -10.37
N ALA A 31 8.63 -25.40 -10.05
CA ALA A 31 8.48 -25.96 -8.69
C ALA A 31 9.28 -25.20 -7.61
N ASP A 32 10.25 -24.38 -8.03
CA ASP A 32 11.14 -23.61 -7.15
C ASP A 32 10.84 -22.10 -7.31
N SER A 33 9.78 -21.62 -6.65
CA SER A 33 9.58 -20.17 -6.49
C SER A 33 10.70 -19.57 -5.65
N THR A 34 11.16 -18.38 -6.04
CA THR A 34 12.20 -17.66 -5.29
C THR A 34 11.65 -17.19 -3.94
N ALA A 35 12.28 -17.62 -2.85
CA ALA A 35 11.89 -17.23 -1.50
C ALA A 35 12.42 -15.84 -1.14
N VAL A 36 11.59 -15.03 -0.49
CA VAL A 36 11.94 -13.71 0.04
C VAL A 36 11.52 -13.65 1.50
N ALA A 37 12.43 -13.37 2.41
CA ALA A 37 12.13 -13.12 3.81
C ALA A 37 11.49 -11.73 3.95
N TYR A 38 10.24 -11.68 4.38
CA TYR A 38 9.45 -10.45 4.45
C TYR A 38 8.97 -10.14 5.87
N VAL A 39 9.39 -9.01 6.41
CA VAL A 39 8.84 -8.43 7.64
C VAL A 39 7.97 -7.22 7.26
N PRO A 40 6.62 -7.32 7.42
CA PRO A 40 5.70 -6.27 7.02
C PRO A 40 5.78 -5.04 7.93
N LEU A 41 5.25 -3.92 7.47
CA LEU A 41 5.14 -2.68 8.24
C LEU A 41 4.21 -2.84 9.45
N ASP A 42 3.12 -3.57 9.27
CA ASP A 42 2.12 -3.99 10.25
C ASP A 42 1.24 -5.10 9.65
N ASP A 43 0.23 -5.53 10.40
CA ASP A 43 -0.66 -6.64 10.05
C ASP A 43 -1.87 -6.25 9.18
N ARG A 44 -1.92 -5.03 8.66
CA ARG A 44 -3.00 -4.62 7.74
C ARG A 44 -2.91 -5.35 6.40
N PRO A 45 -4.06 -5.63 5.76
CA PRO A 45 -4.10 -6.33 4.47
C PRO A 45 -3.26 -5.67 3.38
N ASP A 46 -3.14 -4.33 3.40
CA ASP A 46 -2.33 -3.58 2.44
C ASP A 46 -0.83 -3.87 2.60
N ASN A 47 -0.38 -4.23 3.82
CA ASN A 47 1.00 -4.60 4.12
C ASN A 47 1.25 -6.12 4.14
N VAL A 48 0.20 -6.95 4.12
CA VAL A 48 0.30 -8.41 4.17
C VAL A 48 -0.29 -9.03 2.90
N GLY A 49 -1.60 -9.23 2.83
CA GLY A 49 -2.25 -9.98 1.76
C GLY A 49 -2.01 -9.43 0.36
N ARG A 50 -2.08 -8.11 0.19
CA ARG A 50 -1.83 -7.48 -1.11
C ARG A 50 -0.37 -7.59 -1.55
N VAL A 51 0.58 -7.48 -0.61
CA VAL A 51 2.02 -7.64 -0.91
C VAL A 51 2.32 -9.09 -1.30
N VAL A 52 1.71 -10.06 -0.61
CA VAL A 52 1.81 -11.49 -0.96
C VAL A 52 1.29 -11.71 -2.39
N TYR A 53 0.11 -11.21 -2.74
CA TYR A 53 -0.43 -11.37 -4.10
C TYR A 53 0.45 -10.72 -5.17
N LEU A 54 1.03 -9.54 -4.89
CA LEU A 54 1.98 -8.91 -5.81
C LEU A 54 3.22 -9.78 -5.99
N ALA A 55 3.82 -10.26 -4.92
CA ALA A 55 5.01 -11.09 -4.95
C ALA A 55 4.76 -12.41 -5.71
N GLU A 56 3.66 -13.11 -5.38
CA GLU A 56 3.24 -14.33 -6.09
C GLU A 56 3.02 -14.10 -7.59
N SER A 57 2.52 -12.92 -7.98
CA SER A 57 2.33 -12.55 -9.39
C SER A 57 3.64 -12.40 -10.18
N LEU A 58 4.75 -12.35 -9.48
CA LEU A 58 6.12 -12.22 -10.00
C LEU A 58 6.98 -13.49 -9.79
N GLY A 59 6.37 -14.58 -9.30
CA GLY A 59 7.06 -15.84 -9.05
C GLY A 59 7.80 -15.92 -7.70
N TYR A 60 7.57 -14.96 -6.79
CA TYR A 60 8.14 -15.00 -5.44
C TYR A 60 7.22 -15.68 -4.44
N THR A 61 7.82 -16.30 -3.43
CA THR A 61 7.14 -16.73 -2.21
C THR A 61 7.64 -15.91 -1.04
N LEU A 62 6.76 -15.16 -0.38
CA LEU A 62 7.12 -14.42 0.82
C LEU A 62 7.10 -15.36 2.04
N ASN A 63 8.28 -15.59 2.63
CA ASN A 63 8.40 -16.17 3.94
C ASN A 63 8.17 -15.08 4.97
N MET A 64 7.18 -15.26 5.83
CA MET A 64 6.82 -14.29 6.86
C MET A 64 6.97 -14.90 8.25
N PRO A 65 7.31 -14.11 9.29
CA PRO A 65 7.31 -14.58 10.65
C PRO A 65 5.88 -14.87 11.16
N GLU A 66 5.74 -15.45 12.34
CA GLU A 66 4.44 -15.67 12.95
C GLU A 66 3.71 -14.34 13.20
N GLU A 67 2.40 -14.28 12.93
CA GLU A 67 1.59 -13.04 12.95
C GLU A 67 1.72 -12.25 14.25
N TRP A 68 1.78 -12.91 15.42
CA TRP A 68 1.93 -12.24 16.70
C TRP A 68 3.21 -11.40 16.82
N THR A 69 4.26 -11.69 16.03
CA THR A 69 5.53 -10.97 16.06
C THR A 69 5.46 -9.60 15.37
N TYR A 70 4.47 -9.40 14.50
CA TYR A 70 4.25 -8.13 13.78
C TYR A 70 2.84 -7.56 13.95
N LYS A 71 2.05 -8.12 14.87
CA LYS A 71 0.68 -7.68 15.17
C LYS A 71 0.67 -6.30 15.81
N THR A 72 -0.21 -5.43 15.35
CA THR A 72 -0.52 -4.16 16.02
C THR A 72 -1.86 -4.24 16.72
N LEU A 73 -1.90 -3.91 18.00
CA LEU A 73 -3.10 -3.90 18.82
C LEU A 73 -3.36 -2.49 19.32
N LEU A 74 -4.54 -1.95 19.05
CA LEU A 74 -4.98 -0.69 19.59
C LEU A 74 -5.42 -0.85 21.06
N ASP A 75 -5.58 0.27 21.77
CA ASP A 75 -5.99 0.27 23.17
C ASP A 75 -7.27 -0.55 23.39
N GLY A 76 -7.23 -1.50 24.32
CA GLY A 76 -8.33 -2.39 24.65
C GLY A 76 -8.50 -3.64 23.76
N GLN A 77 -7.63 -3.86 22.77
CA GLN A 77 -7.73 -5.01 21.84
C GLN A 77 -6.92 -6.24 22.26
N SER A 78 -5.95 -6.08 23.14
CA SER A 78 -5.00 -7.17 23.48
C SER A 78 -5.66 -8.37 24.14
N GLU A 79 -6.66 -8.19 25.02
CA GLU A 79 -7.36 -9.28 25.69
C GLU A 79 -8.20 -10.10 24.70
N ASP A 80 -8.92 -9.44 23.79
CA ASP A 80 -9.72 -10.08 22.75
C ASP A 80 -8.85 -10.88 21.79
N TYR A 81 -7.74 -10.30 21.33
CA TYR A 81 -6.79 -11.00 20.46
C TYR A 81 -6.21 -12.26 21.09
N CYS A 82 -5.79 -12.20 22.35
CA CYS A 82 -5.28 -13.37 23.07
C CYS A 82 -6.35 -14.45 23.22
N ALA A 83 -7.59 -14.07 23.58
CA ALA A 83 -8.70 -15.00 23.73
C ALA A 83 -9.05 -15.69 22.40
N GLU A 84 -9.09 -14.96 21.29
CA GLU A 84 -9.40 -15.50 19.97
C GLU A 84 -8.32 -16.46 19.45
N ASN A 85 -7.07 -16.23 19.82
CA ASN A 85 -5.93 -17.05 19.36
C ASN A 85 -5.46 -18.11 20.38
N GLY A 86 -6.15 -18.24 21.53
CA GLY A 86 -5.79 -19.19 22.58
C GLY A 86 -4.44 -18.89 23.24
N LEU A 87 -4.03 -17.63 23.23
CA LEU A 87 -2.79 -17.15 23.82
C LEU A 87 -3.02 -16.72 25.28
N GLU A 88 -1.97 -16.78 26.09
CA GLU A 88 -1.99 -16.09 27.39
C GLU A 88 -2.11 -14.57 27.16
N PRO A 89 -2.82 -13.84 28.05
CA PRO A 89 -2.93 -12.40 27.93
C PRO A 89 -1.56 -11.74 27.79
N MET A 90 -1.36 -11.01 26.70
CA MET A 90 -0.11 -10.27 26.52
C MET A 90 0.00 -9.21 27.62
N PRO A 91 1.20 -9.03 28.22
CA PRO A 91 1.41 -7.92 29.13
C PRO A 91 0.99 -6.60 28.44
N GLN A 92 0.39 -5.68 29.19
CA GLN A 92 0.00 -4.37 28.64
C GLN A 92 1.16 -3.57 28.01
N SER A 93 2.40 -4.00 28.26
CA SER A 93 3.62 -3.44 27.65
C SER A 93 3.90 -3.89 26.21
N PHE A 94 3.09 -4.82 25.65
CA PHE A 94 3.28 -5.36 24.29
C PHE A 94 2.00 -5.25 23.42
N PRO A 95 1.47 -4.06 23.16
CA PRO A 95 0.39 -3.90 22.19
C PRO A 95 0.90 -3.87 20.73
N HIS A 96 2.12 -4.32 20.47
CA HIS A 96 2.82 -4.24 19.19
C HIS A 96 3.65 -5.50 18.96
N GLY A 97 4.23 -5.62 17.77
CA GLY A 97 5.14 -6.71 17.43
C GLY A 97 6.40 -6.79 18.31
N SER A 98 7.16 -7.85 18.13
CA SER A 98 8.34 -8.15 18.96
C SER A 98 9.65 -7.95 18.20
N PRO A 99 10.38 -6.84 18.38
CA PRO A 99 11.68 -6.62 17.75
C PRO A 99 12.68 -7.75 17.96
N SER A 100 12.75 -8.32 19.19
CA SER A 100 13.67 -9.41 19.49
C SER A 100 13.32 -10.71 18.76
N ALA A 101 12.03 -11.06 18.68
CA ALA A 101 11.59 -12.24 17.96
C ALA A 101 11.79 -12.10 16.45
N LEU A 102 11.55 -10.92 15.90
CA LEU A 102 11.79 -10.62 14.48
C LEU A 102 13.28 -10.68 14.13
N TYR A 103 14.14 -10.14 15.00
CA TYR A 103 15.59 -10.23 14.82
C TYR A 103 16.04 -11.70 14.78
N ASP A 104 15.62 -12.52 15.75
CA ASP A 104 15.98 -13.94 15.80
C ASP A 104 15.42 -14.67 14.58
N TRP A 105 14.20 -14.37 14.14
CA TRP A 105 13.61 -14.95 12.94
C TRP A 105 14.39 -14.59 11.65
N VAL A 106 14.86 -13.36 11.48
CA VAL A 106 15.69 -12.98 10.30
C VAL A 106 17.00 -13.78 10.31
N LEU A 107 17.64 -13.96 11.47
CA LEU A 107 18.86 -14.80 11.58
C LEU A 107 18.58 -16.28 11.26
N GLU A 108 17.39 -16.79 11.59
CA GLU A 108 16.96 -18.13 11.22
C GLU A 108 16.76 -18.25 9.69
N GLN A 109 16.21 -17.23 9.02
CA GLN A 109 16.11 -17.22 7.56
C GLN A 109 17.50 -17.20 6.89
N GLU A 110 18.42 -16.40 7.42
CA GLU A 110 19.82 -16.37 6.96
C GLU A 110 20.47 -17.76 7.12
N ALA A 111 20.33 -18.38 8.27
CA ALA A 111 20.85 -19.74 8.53
C ALA A 111 20.19 -20.82 7.65
N ALA A 112 18.97 -20.59 7.18
CA ALA A 112 18.25 -21.46 6.25
C ALA A 112 18.66 -21.25 4.78
N GLY A 113 19.48 -20.23 4.49
CA GLY A 113 20.00 -19.92 3.14
C GLY A 113 19.06 -19.03 2.32
N CYS A 114 18.22 -18.23 2.97
CA CYS A 114 17.51 -17.14 2.28
C CYS A 114 18.53 -16.06 1.88
N ASP A 115 18.39 -15.55 0.67
CA ASP A 115 19.30 -14.55 0.10
C ASP A 115 18.57 -13.23 -0.32
N ARG A 116 17.26 -13.15 -0.06
CA ARG A 116 16.44 -11.97 -0.37
C ARG A 116 15.62 -11.54 0.82
N TYR A 117 15.71 -10.26 1.17
CA TYR A 117 15.08 -9.71 2.37
C TYR A 117 14.36 -8.41 2.04
N ILE A 118 13.13 -8.27 2.53
CA ILE A 118 12.37 -7.02 2.57
C ILE A 118 11.94 -6.80 4.02
N LEU A 119 12.57 -5.84 4.70
CA LEU A 119 12.45 -5.65 6.13
C LEU A 119 11.93 -4.26 6.46
N SER A 120 10.73 -4.17 7.04
CA SER A 120 10.26 -2.90 7.62
C SER A 120 11.03 -2.59 8.90
N MET A 121 11.78 -1.48 8.90
CA MET A 121 12.54 -1.05 10.06
C MET A 121 11.65 -0.52 11.17
N ASP A 122 10.48 0.05 10.86
CA ASP A 122 9.48 0.39 11.87
C ASP A 122 9.02 -0.85 12.64
N GLN A 123 8.86 -1.97 11.97
CA GLN A 123 8.48 -3.24 12.60
C GLN A 123 9.66 -3.85 13.35
N MET A 124 10.84 -3.90 12.70
CA MET A 124 12.06 -4.49 13.27
C MET A 124 12.55 -3.78 14.54
N LEU A 125 12.42 -2.45 14.60
CA LEU A 125 12.94 -1.64 15.70
C LEU A 125 11.90 -1.36 16.79
N TYR A 126 10.64 -1.14 16.40
CA TYR A 126 9.62 -0.61 17.32
C TYR A 126 8.40 -1.54 17.48
N GLY A 127 8.30 -2.60 16.67
CA GLY A 127 7.13 -3.48 16.64
C GLY A 127 5.97 -2.93 15.80
N GLY A 128 6.22 -2.01 14.86
CA GLY A 128 5.28 -1.53 13.86
C GLY A 128 5.22 -0.02 13.70
N LEU A 129 4.59 0.44 12.62
CA LEU A 129 4.45 1.86 12.28
C LEU A 129 3.81 2.67 13.42
N VAL A 130 2.75 2.13 14.03
CA VAL A 130 2.03 2.83 15.12
C VAL A 130 2.90 2.93 16.37
N ALA A 131 3.61 1.86 16.71
CA ALA A 131 4.50 1.80 17.86
C ALA A 131 5.71 2.74 17.69
N SER A 132 6.23 2.90 16.48
CA SER A 132 7.37 3.78 16.20
C SER A 132 7.13 5.25 16.59
N ARG A 133 5.87 5.65 16.74
CA ARG A 133 5.47 7.04 17.10
C ARG A 133 5.52 7.33 18.60
N VAL A 134 5.70 6.28 19.42
CA VAL A 134 5.71 6.37 20.89
C VAL A 134 6.85 5.59 21.54
N ALA A 135 7.65 4.88 20.75
CA ALA A 135 8.79 4.12 21.24
C ALA A 135 10.00 5.01 21.52
N GLY A 136 10.89 4.53 22.39
CA GLY A 136 12.18 5.14 22.68
C GLY A 136 13.31 4.50 21.86
N THR A 137 14.50 4.48 22.44
CA THR A 137 15.75 3.99 21.80
C THR A 137 16.15 2.57 22.23
N THR A 138 15.30 1.87 22.97
CA THR A 138 15.53 0.50 23.43
C THR A 138 14.33 -0.39 23.16
N ALA A 139 14.60 -1.68 22.90
CA ALA A 139 13.61 -2.75 22.91
C ALA A 139 13.89 -3.70 24.07
N GLU A 140 12.96 -4.62 24.37
CA GLU A 140 13.22 -5.66 25.35
C GLU A 140 13.84 -6.89 24.68
N ARG A 141 14.90 -7.44 25.28
CA ARG A 141 15.45 -8.76 24.92
C ARG A 141 15.87 -9.52 26.18
N ASN A 142 15.26 -10.69 26.43
CA ASN A 142 15.56 -11.54 27.59
C ASN A 142 15.38 -10.83 28.94
N GLY A 143 14.39 -9.94 29.07
CA GLY A 143 14.10 -9.18 30.30
C GLY A 143 15.07 -8.01 30.56
N MET A 144 15.82 -7.60 29.57
CA MET A 144 16.75 -6.46 29.64
C MET A 144 16.48 -5.45 28.52
N ASP A 145 16.77 -4.19 28.79
CA ASP A 145 16.80 -3.14 27.77
C ASP A 145 17.89 -3.44 26.74
N TRP A 146 17.50 -3.50 25.48
CA TRP A 146 18.38 -3.70 24.34
C TRP A 146 18.44 -2.44 23.49
N PRO A 147 19.58 -1.76 23.39
CA PRO A 147 19.71 -0.56 22.56
C PRO A 147 19.41 -0.87 21.09
N LEU A 148 18.54 -0.08 20.48
CA LEU A 148 18.14 -0.29 19.07
C LEU A 148 19.30 -0.08 18.08
N THR A 149 20.32 0.69 18.45
CA THR A 149 21.57 0.79 17.68
C THR A 149 22.33 -0.54 17.64
N GLU A 150 22.36 -1.31 18.74
CA GLU A 150 22.97 -2.64 18.77
C GLU A 150 22.16 -3.64 17.94
N LEU A 151 20.82 -3.50 17.90
CA LEU A 151 19.97 -4.30 17.01
C LEU A 151 20.31 -3.99 15.54
N ILE A 152 20.38 -2.72 15.15
CA ILE A 152 20.76 -2.28 13.80
C ILE A 152 22.13 -2.87 13.42
N ASP A 153 23.13 -2.67 14.27
CA ASP A 153 24.48 -3.14 14.01
C ASP A 153 24.53 -4.67 13.83
N GLY A 154 23.94 -5.41 14.78
CA GLY A 154 23.95 -6.87 14.75
C GLY A 154 23.20 -7.46 13.55
N LEU A 155 22.03 -6.88 13.20
CA LEU A 155 21.23 -7.30 12.05
C LEU A 155 21.99 -7.10 10.74
N LEU A 156 22.51 -5.88 10.52
CA LEU A 156 23.17 -5.54 9.26
C LEU A 156 24.52 -6.23 9.12
N ASP A 157 25.28 -6.42 10.21
CA ASP A 157 26.53 -7.19 10.17
C ASP A 157 26.28 -8.67 9.83
N ALA A 158 25.18 -9.26 10.37
CA ALA A 158 24.81 -10.64 10.05
C ALA A 158 24.45 -10.79 8.56
N LEU A 159 23.58 -9.92 8.04
CA LEU A 159 23.17 -9.96 6.63
C LEU A 159 24.31 -9.58 5.66
N ALA A 160 25.25 -8.73 6.08
CA ALA A 160 26.42 -8.38 5.28
C ALA A 160 27.46 -9.51 5.18
N ALA A 161 27.39 -10.51 6.05
CA ALA A 161 28.33 -11.63 6.07
C ALA A 161 28.22 -12.51 4.81
N ASP A 162 27.04 -12.62 4.21
CA ASP A 162 26.85 -13.25 2.91
C ASP A 162 26.75 -12.18 1.81
N PRO A 163 27.75 -12.07 0.90
CA PRO A 163 27.71 -11.10 -0.20
C PRO A 163 26.67 -11.42 -1.27
N GLY A 164 26.00 -12.56 -1.20
CA GLY A 164 24.89 -12.95 -2.08
C GLY A 164 23.54 -12.37 -1.68
N ASN A 165 23.44 -11.80 -0.48
CA ASN A 165 22.18 -11.24 0.02
C ASN A 165 21.78 -9.97 -0.73
N GLU A 166 20.49 -9.83 -1.01
CA GLU A 166 19.81 -8.65 -1.53
C GLU A 166 18.81 -8.14 -0.47
N VAL A 167 19.11 -7.01 0.15
CA VAL A 167 18.40 -6.56 1.37
C VAL A 167 17.74 -5.20 1.15
N TRP A 168 16.42 -5.16 1.22
CA TRP A 168 15.59 -3.96 1.14
C TRP A 168 15.14 -3.54 2.55
N LEU A 169 15.62 -2.39 3.01
CA LEU A 169 15.31 -1.81 4.31
C LEU A 169 14.29 -0.69 4.12
N LEU A 170 13.11 -0.86 4.70
CA LEU A 170 11.98 0.06 4.59
C LEU A 170 11.86 0.86 5.89
N ASP A 171 12.17 2.15 5.86
CA ASP A 171 12.08 3.05 7.01
C ASP A 171 11.06 4.18 6.75
N SER A 172 10.73 4.97 7.75
CA SER A 172 9.77 6.06 7.59
C SER A 172 10.15 7.35 8.31
N VAL A 173 9.82 8.48 7.68
CA VAL A 173 9.75 9.78 8.35
C VAL A 173 8.41 9.87 9.07
N MET A 174 8.46 10.10 10.39
CA MET A 174 7.29 10.06 11.26
C MET A 174 6.25 11.12 10.89
N ARG A 175 4.97 10.76 10.90
CA ARG A 175 3.86 11.68 10.59
C ARG A 175 3.72 12.83 11.60
N LEU A 176 2.74 13.72 11.39
CA LEU A 176 2.57 14.95 12.16
C LEU A 176 1.91 14.74 13.54
N ALA A 177 1.24 13.61 13.77
CA ALA A 177 0.42 13.41 14.97
C ALA A 177 0.47 11.95 15.47
N PRO A 178 0.24 11.72 16.78
CA PRO A 178 0.13 10.37 17.35
C PRO A 178 -1.07 9.60 16.79
N THR A 179 -1.15 8.31 17.10
CA THR A 179 -2.28 7.47 16.70
C THR A 179 -3.41 7.56 17.71
N VAL A 180 -4.63 7.81 17.25
CA VAL A 180 -5.84 7.76 18.09
C VAL A 180 -6.11 6.31 18.48
N GLY A 181 -6.35 6.06 19.78
CA GLY A 181 -6.60 4.71 20.30
C GLY A 181 -5.34 3.85 20.41
N TYR A 182 -4.17 4.46 20.53
CA TYR A 182 -2.92 3.76 20.82
C TYR A 182 -2.09 4.54 21.85
N ALA A 183 -1.62 3.84 22.89
CA ALA A 183 -0.84 4.42 24.00
C ALA A 183 -1.49 5.67 24.63
N GLY A 184 -2.81 5.65 24.77
CA GLY A 184 -3.60 6.76 25.32
C GLY A 184 -3.80 7.94 24.37
N GLY A 185 -3.52 7.79 23.09
CA GLY A 185 -3.76 8.83 22.07
C GLY A 185 -5.25 9.16 21.92
N THR A 186 -5.61 10.41 22.16
CA THR A 186 -6.99 10.93 21.99
C THR A 186 -7.12 11.69 20.68
N LEU A 187 -8.37 11.88 20.21
CA LEU A 187 -8.64 12.71 19.03
C LEU A 187 -8.23 14.19 19.26
N GLU A 188 -8.40 14.70 20.47
CA GLU A 188 -7.97 16.06 20.84
C GLU A 188 -6.45 16.20 20.72
N TYR A 189 -5.72 15.24 21.28
CA TYR A 189 -4.26 15.20 21.19
C TYR A 189 -3.79 15.07 19.73
N TYR A 190 -4.40 14.19 18.94
CA TYR A 190 -4.13 14.06 17.52
C TYR A 190 -4.29 15.40 16.78
N ASN A 191 -5.42 16.08 16.97
CA ASN A 191 -5.70 17.36 16.29
C ASN A 191 -4.73 18.46 16.69
N ALA A 192 -4.40 18.55 17.98
CA ALA A 192 -3.43 19.52 18.49
C ALA A 192 -2.04 19.32 17.89
N MET A 193 -1.54 18.06 17.89
CA MET A 193 -0.23 17.74 17.31
C MET A 193 -0.20 17.92 15.80
N ARG A 194 -1.27 17.56 15.09
CA ARG A 194 -1.37 17.77 13.64
C ARG A 194 -1.32 19.26 13.30
N THR A 195 -2.05 20.09 14.03
CA THR A 195 -2.03 21.56 13.84
C THR A 195 -0.64 22.13 14.08
N MET A 196 0.01 21.74 15.18
CA MET A 196 1.36 22.13 15.51
C MET A 196 2.37 21.65 14.46
N GLY A 197 2.27 20.38 14.06
CA GLY A 197 3.16 19.75 13.08
C GLY A 197 3.06 20.36 11.69
N ALA A 198 1.86 20.81 11.28
CA ALA A 198 1.60 21.41 9.99
C ALA A 198 2.11 22.86 9.84
N ALA A 199 2.38 23.55 10.95
CA ALA A 199 2.91 24.91 10.89
C ALA A 199 4.25 24.95 10.13
N PRO A 200 4.52 25.98 9.31
CA PRO A 200 5.77 26.11 8.57
C PRO A 200 6.99 26.16 9.50
N ARG A 201 8.07 25.53 9.13
CA ARG A 201 9.34 25.51 9.88
C ARG A 201 10.44 26.32 9.18
N LYS A 202 11.33 26.94 9.97
CA LYS A 202 12.57 27.52 9.45
C LYS A 202 13.34 26.44 8.67
N THR A 203 13.80 26.77 7.46
CA THR A 203 14.66 25.87 6.69
C THR A 203 16.08 25.90 7.26
N LEU A 204 16.62 24.72 7.56
CA LEU A 204 18.02 24.52 7.94
C LEU A 204 18.81 24.03 6.73
N THR A 205 20.01 24.55 6.52
CA THR A 205 20.88 24.17 5.40
C THR A 205 22.34 24.06 5.80
N GLY A 206 23.11 23.23 5.10
CA GLY A 206 24.54 23.07 5.33
C GLY A 206 24.87 22.73 6.79
N ASP A 207 25.78 23.50 7.41
CA ASP A 207 26.22 23.27 8.79
C ASP A 207 25.14 23.50 9.86
N GLU A 208 24.02 24.16 9.50
CA GLU A 208 22.88 24.31 10.42
C GLU A 208 22.06 23.01 10.54
N LEU A 209 22.16 22.08 9.60
CA LEU A 209 21.34 20.87 9.53
C LEU A 209 21.89 19.78 10.48
N THR A 210 21.67 19.99 11.78
CA THR A 210 22.07 19.08 12.86
C THR A 210 20.88 18.62 13.67
N LEU A 211 20.97 17.48 14.36
CA LEU A 211 19.89 16.99 15.25
C LEU A 211 19.52 18.01 16.32
N GLU A 212 20.50 18.74 16.88
CA GLU A 212 20.27 19.77 17.88
C GLU A 212 19.42 20.92 17.30
N ASN A 213 19.77 21.43 16.12
CA ASN A 213 19.03 22.50 15.48
C ASN A 213 17.65 22.04 14.99
N ILE A 214 17.52 20.81 14.48
CA ILE A 214 16.23 20.21 14.11
C ILE A 214 15.31 20.15 15.32
N ARG A 215 15.81 19.68 16.48
CA ARG A 215 15.06 19.67 17.75
C ARG A 215 14.51 21.06 18.09
N HIS A 216 15.29 22.13 17.88
CA HIS A 216 14.84 23.50 18.12
C HIS A 216 13.72 23.95 17.15
N THR A 217 13.65 23.40 15.96
CA THR A 217 12.57 23.72 15.01
C THR A 217 11.27 22.98 15.32
N TYR A 218 11.24 22.02 16.21
CA TYR A 218 10.01 21.26 16.51
C TYR A 218 8.94 22.11 17.21
N ASN A 219 9.35 23.03 18.06
CA ASN A 219 8.47 23.87 18.88
C ASN A 219 8.40 25.33 18.43
N THR A 220 9.04 25.68 17.31
CA THR A 220 9.01 27.04 16.75
C THR A 220 8.58 27.01 15.29
N ASP A 221 7.83 28.02 14.87
CA ASP A 221 7.50 28.21 13.46
C ASP A 221 8.66 28.85 12.66
N ALA A 222 8.39 29.18 11.39
CA ALA A 222 9.36 29.80 10.49
C ALA A 222 9.83 31.20 10.94
N ASP A 223 8.99 31.91 11.67
CA ASP A 223 9.26 33.26 12.19
C ASP A 223 9.93 33.22 13.59
N GLY A 224 10.00 32.05 14.21
CA GLY A 224 10.59 31.80 15.52
C GLY A 224 9.58 31.89 16.69
N ASP A 225 8.30 31.96 16.37
CA ASP A 225 7.25 31.99 17.39
C ASP A 225 7.03 30.59 17.97
N ASN A 226 6.77 30.54 19.29
CA ASN A 226 6.56 29.28 20.00
C ASN A 226 5.22 28.66 19.64
N LEU A 227 5.22 27.39 19.22
CA LEU A 227 4.03 26.62 18.83
C LEU A 227 3.39 25.84 19.98
N LEU A 228 4.03 25.79 21.17
CA LEU A 228 3.51 25.08 22.33
C LEU A 228 2.51 25.94 23.11
N HIS A 229 1.45 26.34 22.44
CA HIS A 229 0.33 27.08 23.05
C HIS A 229 -0.95 26.26 22.91
N PHE A 230 -1.40 25.70 24.03
CA PHE A 230 -2.64 24.95 24.12
C PHE A 230 -3.59 25.67 25.08
N GLU A 231 -4.87 25.68 24.75
CA GLU A 231 -5.93 26.32 25.56
C GLU A 231 -6.95 25.26 25.98
N GLY A 232 -7.70 25.55 27.04
CA GLY A 232 -8.78 24.69 27.52
C GLY A 232 -8.39 23.85 28.74
N GLU A 233 -9.26 22.92 29.12
CA GLU A 233 -9.15 22.11 30.34
C GLU A 233 -7.96 21.14 30.30
N ASN A 234 -7.56 20.68 29.10
CA ASN A 234 -6.49 19.71 28.89
C ASN A 234 -5.15 20.35 28.44
N ALA A 235 -5.01 21.67 28.53
CA ALA A 235 -3.83 22.38 28.01
C ALA A 235 -2.50 21.85 28.54
N ASP A 236 -2.40 21.55 29.84
CA ASP A 236 -1.18 21.00 30.46
C ASP A 236 -0.87 19.58 29.92
N ALA A 237 -1.88 18.73 29.78
CA ALA A 237 -1.71 17.38 29.25
C ALA A 237 -1.30 17.40 27.78
N LEU A 238 -1.82 18.32 26.98
CA LEU A 238 -1.44 18.52 25.57
C LEU A 238 0.00 19.02 25.47
N TYR A 239 0.41 19.94 26.35
CA TYR A 239 1.79 20.44 26.42
C TYR A 239 2.79 19.33 26.73
N ASP A 240 2.53 18.54 27.79
CA ASP A 240 3.37 17.39 28.15
C ASP A 240 3.39 16.32 27.05
N GLY A 241 2.23 16.10 26.41
CA GLY A 241 2.11 15.21 25.26
C GLY A 241 2.97 15.67 24.09
N ALA A 242 2.93 16.96 23.76
CA ALA A 242 3.73 17.55 22.69
C ALA A 242 5.23 17.36 22.93
N LEU A 243 5.70 17.61 24.16
CA LEU A 243 7.10 17.40 24.49
C LEU A 243 7.53 15.95 24.30
N ARG A 244 6.74 14.97 24.79
CA ARG A 244 7.02 13.54 24.57
C ARG A 244 7.03 13.18 23.09
N TYR A 245 6.04 13.66 22.32
CA TYR A 245 5.96 13.37 20.89
C TYR A 245 7.18 13.90 20.12
N MET A 246 7.67 15.08 20.47
CA MET A 246 8.90 15.63 19.88
C MET A 246 10.16 14.86 20.28
N GLU A 247 10.23 14.31 21.51
CA GLU A 247 11.33 13.43 21.93
C GLU A 247 11.33 12.13 21.13
N HIS A 248 10.22 11.43 21.05
CA HIS A 248 10.10 10.21 20.25
C HIS A 248 10.43 10.45 18.77
N ARG A 249 10.03 11.62 18.25
CA ARG A 249 10.34 12.03 16.88
C ARG A 249 11.85 12.19 16.67
N LEU A 250 12.55 12.83 17.62
CA LEU A 250 13.99 12.99 17.56
C LEU A 250 14.73 11.66 17.72
N ASP A 251 14.25 10.77 18.60
CA ASP A 251 14.80 9.44 18.79
C ASP A 251 14.70 8.62 17.50
N LYS A 252 13.52 8.63 16.85
CA LYS A 252 13.32 7.95 15.58
C LYS A 252 14.25 8.51 14.49
N LEU A 253 14.33 9.84 14.34
CA LEU A 253 15.25 10.46 13.37
C LEU A 253 16.70 10.07 13.63
N THR A 254 17.11 9.99 14.89
CA THR A 254 18.47 9.59 15.29
C THR A 254 18.75 8.14 14.90
N LEU A 255 17.79 7.23 15.10
CA LEU A 255 17.93 5.81 14.72
C LEU A 255 17.88 5.61 13.20
N SER A 256 17.03 6.34 12.48
CA SER A 256 17.01 6.34 11.01
C SER A 256 18.37 6.82 10.45
N ALA A 257 18.96 7.86 11.05
CA ALA A 257 20.30 8.32 10.66
C ALA A 257 21.37 7.26 10.97
N ALA A 258 21.31 6.60 12.12
CA ALA A 258 22.24 5.53 12.48
C ALA A 258 22.14 4.33 11.52
N LEU A 259 20.91 3.96 11.10
CA LEU A 259 20.68 2.95 10.08
C LEU A 259 21.38 3.31 8.77
N LEU A 260 21.17 4.53 8.26
CA LEU A 260 21.79 5.01 7.01
C LEU A 260 23.32 5.07 7.13
N GLU A 261 23.86 5.55 8.25
CA GLU A 261 25.31 5.60 8.51
C GLU A 261 25.91 4.19 8.58
N LYS A 262 25.22 3.22 9.20
CA LYS A 262 25.67 1.82 9.23
C LYS A 262 25.68 1.22 7.81
N VAL A 263 24.61 1.37 7.05
CA VAL A 263 24.52 0.90 5.66
C VAL A 263 25.63 1.54 4.81
N GLN A 264 25.89 2.83 4.97
CA GLN A 264 27.00 3.52 4.28
C GLN A 264 28.37 2.94 4.69
N SER A 265 28.57 2.62 5.96
CA SER A 265 29.84 2.08 6.49
C SER A 265 30.16 0.68 5.95
N LEU A 266 29.15 -0.13 5.68
CA LEU A 266 29.30 -1.47 5.09
C LEU A 266 29.79 -1.39 3.63
N GLY A 267 29.46 -0.32 2.91
CA GLY A 267 29.98 -0.03 1.56
C GLY A 267 29.62 -1.07 0.50
N SER A 268 28.70 -1.99 0.79
CA SER A 268 28.28 -3.05 -0.11
C SER A 268 27.06 -2.61 -0.93
N GLY A 269 26.92 -3.15 -2.15
CA GLY A 269 25.76 -2.94 -3.02
C GLY A 269 24.53 -3.77 -2.63
N GLN A 270 24.64 -4.61 -1.60
CA GLN A 270 23.57 -5.53 -1.17
C GLN A 270 22.37 -4.85 -0.51
N PHE A 271 22.59 -3.69 0.12
CA PHE A 271 21.56 -3.00 0.88
C PHE A 271 20.93 -1.88 0.06
N HIS A 272 19.62 -1.80 0.06
CA HIS A 272 18.81 -0.75 -0.54
C HIS A 272 17.93 -0.13 0.53
N VAL A 273 17.98 1.18 0.69
CA VAL A 273 17.16 1.87 1.69
C VAL A 273 16.07 2.68 1.02
N LEU A 274 14.84 2.44 1.45
CA LEU A 274 13.65 3.10 1.00
C LEU A 274 12.96 3.76 2.18
N VAL A 275 12.98 5.09 2.23
CA VAL A 275 12.36 5.86 3.31
C VAL A 275 11.04 6.45 2.82
N GLY A 276 9.94 6.12 3.51
CA GLY A 276 8.62 6.66 3.21
C GLY A 276 8.31 7.91 4.02
N ILE A 277 7.65 8.91 3.41
CA ILE A 277 7.11 10.04 4.14
C ILE A 277 5.70 9.68 4.58
N ASP A 278 5.49 9.51 5.90
CA ASP A 278 4.18 9.26 6.52
C ASP A 278 3.34 10.55 6.52
N ASP A 279 2.04 10.44 6.78
CA ASP A 279 1.03 11.53 6.79
C ASP A 279 1.61 12.92 7.08
N SER A 280 1.58 13.78 6.09
CA SER A 280 2.16 15.11 6.09
C SER A 280 1.11 16.23 6.07
N SER A 281 1.47 17.40 5.61
CA SER A 281 0.58 18.51 5.25
C SER A 281 1.15 19.37 4.14
N SER A 282 2.47 19.51 4.09
CA SER A 282 3.19 20.30 3.10
C SER A 282 4.69 20.12 3.25
N GLU A 283 5.46 20.58 2.26
CA GLU A 283 6.93 20.57 2.30
C GLU A 283 7.54 21.47 3.40
N ASP A 284 6.75 22.40 3.94
CA ASP A 284 7.21 23.32 5.00
C ASP A 284 6.91 22.84 6.43
N CYS A 285 6.24 21.70 6.60
CA CYS A 285 5.85 21.16 7.91
C CYS A 285 7.04 20.67 8.75
N ILE A 286 6.74 20.10 9.91
CA ILE A 286 7.76 19.61 10.88
C ILE A 286 8.72 18.58 10.27
N GLN A 287 8.31 17.83 9.23
CA GLN A 287 9.13 16.82 8.55
C GLN A 287 10.23 17.43 7.67
N LYS A 288 10.12 18.69 7.28
CA LYS A 288 11.01 19.38 6.33
C LYS A 288 12.50 19.16 6.61
N ASN A 289 12.93 19.49 7.82
CA ASN A 289 14.35 19.41 8.19
C ASN A 289 14.80 17.98 8.48
N GLU A 290 13.89 17.09 8.88
CA GLU A 290 14.17 15.67 9.04
C GLU A 290 14.48 15.02 7.70
N ILE A 291 13.62 15.27 6.70
CA ILE A 291 13.80 14.79 5.32
C ILE A 291 15.13 15.31 4.77
N ALA A 292 15.38 16.62 4.91
CA ALA A 292 16.63 17.22 4.46
C ALA A 292 17.86 16.58 5.16
N TYR A 293 17.75 16.28 6.44
CA TYR A 293 18.82 15.65 7.23
C TYR A 293 19.09 14.22 6.77
N LEU A 294 18.07 13.42 6.54
CA LEU A 294 18.21 12.05 6.03
C LEU A 294 18.74 12.05 4.59
N GLN A 295 18.31 12.99 3.74
CA GLN A 295 18.80 13.12 2.36
C GLN A 295 20.33 13.29 2.28
N THR A 296 20.96 13.96 3.28
CA THR A 296 22.43 14.09 3.32
C THR A 296 23.17 12.79 3.61
N ARG A 297 22.47 11.72 3.99
CA ARG A 297 23.01 10.42 4.40
C ARG A 297 22.68 9.30 3.42
N LEU A 298 21.81 9.56 2.45
CA LEU A 298 21.48 8.58 1.41
C LEU A 298 22.68 8.33 0.51
N ARG A 299 22.86 7.07 0.13
CA ARG A 299 23.79 6.68 -0.93
C ARG A 299 23.10 6.80 -2.30
N GLU A 300 23.87 6.67 -3.36
CA GLU A 300 23.32 6.49 -4.70
C GLU A 300 22.44 5.22 -4.74
N GLY A 301 21.20 5.37 -5.17
CA GLY A 301 20.19 4.30 -5.20
C GLY A 301 19.26 4.24 -3.99
N ASP A 302 19.65 4.76 -2.83
CA ASP A 302 18.73 4.95 -1.69
C ASP A 302 17.83 6.17 -1.95
N VAL A 303 16.56 6.12 -1.51
CA VAL A 303 15.59 7.18 -1.81
C VAL A 303 14.67 7.50 -0.63
N ILE A 304 14.17 8.75 -0.64
CA ILE A 304 13.02 9.16 0.18
C ILE A 304 11.86 9.45 -0.77
N LEU A 305 10.73 8.77 -0.57
CA LEU A 305 9.54 8.90 -1.41
C LEU A 305 8.31 9.23 -0.56
N SER A 306 7.33 9.87 -1.18
CA SER A 306 6.02 10.07 -0.59
C SER A 306 5.30 8.72 -0.38
N GLY A 307 4.61 8.58 0.78
CA GLY A 307 3.89 7.36 1.16
C GLY A 307 4.73 6.35 1.94
N VAL A 308 4.11 5.71 2.92
CA VAL A 308 4.76 4.71 3.80
C VAL A 308 4.13 3.33 3.65
N ASP A 309 2.81 3.23 3.53
CA ASP A 309 2.10 1.95 3.47
C ASP A 309 2.31 1.17 2.16
N ASP A 310 2.85 1.80 1.13
CA ASP A 310 3.17 1.19 -0.17
C ASP A 310 4.67 0.84 -0.35
N LEU A 311 5.49 1.00 0.69
CA LEU A 311 6.94 0.74 0.62
C LEU A 311 7.25 -0.71 0.23
N ALA A 312 6.49 -1.67 0.77
CA ALA A 312 6.67 -3.08 0.42
C ALA A 312 6.33 -3.37 -1.05
N PHE A 313 5.29 -2.73 -1.60
CA PHE A 313 4.98 -2.78 -3.03
C PHE A 313 6.13 -2.25 -3.88
N LYS A 314 6.72 -1.12 -3.45
CA LYS A 314 7.89 -0.50 -4.12
C LYS A 314 9.09 -1.44 -4.07
N ALA A 315 9.37 -2.05 -2.92
CA ALA A 315 10.51 -2.94 -2.73
C ALA A 315 10.38 -4.24 -3.54
N VAL A 316 9.24 -4.93 -3.49
CA VAL A 316 8.98 -6.13 -4.30
C VAL A 316 9.15 -5.84 -5.79
N THR A 317 8.60 -4.72 -6.26
CA THR A 317 8.75 -4.30 -7.66
C THR A 317 10.20 -4.03 -8.04
N LYS A 318 10.94 -3.29 -7.18
CA LYS A 318 12.35 -2.98 -7.46
C LYS A 318 13.23 -4.21 -7.39
N LEU A 319 12.99 -5.13 -6.44
CA LEU A 319 13.67 -6.42 -6.38
C LEU A 319 13.49 -7.17 -7.71
N TYR A 320 12.27 -7.28 -8.22
CA TYR A 320 11.98 -7.94 -9.48
C TYR A 320 12.65 -7.26 -10.68
N LEU A 321 12.67 -5.93 -10.72
CA LEU A 321 13.33 -5.17 -11.77
C LEU A 321 14.86 -5.26 -11.70
N SER A 322 15.46 -5.43 -10.51
CA SER A 322 16.92 -5.54 -10.34
C SER A 322 17.47 -6.90 -10.79
N GLU A 323 16.64 -7.94 -10.82
CA GLU A 323 17.06 -9.30 -11.21
C GLU A 323 17.17 -9.51 -12.73
N THR A 324 16.85 -8.51 -13.54
CA THR A 324 16.94 -8.62 -15.00
C THR A 324 17.84 -7.54 -15.62
N GLU A 325 18.64 -7.94 -16.61
CA GLU A 325 19.40 -7.01 -17.46
C GLU A 325 18.58 -6.51 -18.67
N ASP A 326 17.34 -7.01 -18.84
CA ASP A 326 16.49 -6.65 -19.98
C ASP A 326 15.92 -5.25 -19.83
N THR A 327 16.47 -4.30 -20.53
CA THR A 327 16.03 -2.89 -20.46
C THR A 327 14.62 -2.64 -21.02
N ARG A 328 14.01 -3.61 -21.69
CA ARG A 328 12.62 -3.52 -22.19
C ARG A 328 11.59 -3.53 -21.05
N VAL A 329 11.98 -3.98 -19.83
CA VAL A 329 11.11 -3.94 -18.64
C VAL A 329 10.77 -2.53 -18.18
N TYR A 330 11.46 -1.51 -18.68
CA TYR A 330 11.22 -0.10 -18.35
C TYR A 330 10.39 0.58 -19.44
N PRO A 331 9.06 0.71 -19.27
CA PRO A 331 8.18 1.20 -20.32
C PRO A 331 8.38 2.68 -20.64
N HIS A 332 8.08 3.03 -21.91
CA HIS A 332 7.80 4.41 -22.26
C HIS A 332 6.38 4.77 -21.81
N VAL A 333 6.25 5.85 -21.02
CA VAL A 333 4.99 6.24 -20.40
C VAL A 333 4.55 7.65 -20.81
N PHE A 334 3.25 7.84 -20.97
CA PHE A 334 2.63 9.16 -21.13
C PHE A 334 1.59 9.36 -20.04
N VAL A 335 1.68 10.49 -19.31
CA VAL A 335 0.78 10.81 -18.20
C VAL A 335 -0.27 11.81 -18.65
N SER A 336 -1.53 11.53 -18.34
CA SER A 336 -2.67 12.41 -18.59
C SER A 336 -3.45 12.66 -17.31
N TYR A 337 -3.68 13.92 -16.98
CA TYR A 337 -4.44 14.34 -15.80
C TYR A 337 -5.85 14.79 -16.18
N PHE A 338 -6.83 14.44 -15.33
CA PHE A 338 -8.25 14.76 -15.50
C PHE A 338 -8.79 15.31 -14.18
N GLY A 339 -9.21 16.58 -14.17
CA GLY A 339 -9.72 17.27 -12.96
C GLY A 339 -9.18 18.70 -12.86
N GLY A 340 -7.90 18.90 -13.16
CA GLY A 340 -7.27 20.22 -13.25
C GLY A 340 -6.66 20.72 -11.94
N THR A 341 -6.39 19.84 -10.99
CA THR A 341 -5.71 20.14 -9.71
C THR A 341 -4.41 19.37 -9.53
N GLU A 342 -3.82 18.88 -10.61
CA GLU A 342 -2.61 18.06 -10.59
C GLU A 342 -1.38 18.72 -9.95
N ASN A 343 -1.31 20.08 -10.01
CA ASN A 343 -0.22 20.85 -9.40
C ASN A 343 -0.48 21.25 -7.94
N GLN A 344 -1.40 20.55 -7.28
CA GLN A 344 -1.74 20.72 -5.87
C GLN A 344 -1.61 19.37 -5.15
N PRO A 345 -1.44 19.33 -3.83
CA PRO A 345 -1.64 18.11 -3.06
C PRO A 345 -3.03 17.53 -3.34
N ALA A 346 -3.12 16.22 -3.53
CA ALA A 346 -4.39 15.57 -3.81
C ALA A 346 -5.24 15.39 -2.54
N CYS A 347 -4.60 15.37 -1.35
CA CYS A 347 -5.27 15.41 -0.07
C CYS A 347 -4.48 16.22 0.96
N GLU A 348 -5.04 16.40 2.14
CA GLU A 348 -4.43 17.14 3.25
C GLU A 348 -3.25 16.40 3.94
N TYR A 349 -2.98 15.16 3.54
CA TYR A 349 -1.91 14.32 4.08
C TYR A 349 -0.68 14.25 3.15
N ASP A 350 -0.79 14.79 1.95
CA ASP A 350 0.32 14.79 1.00
C ASP A 350 1.40 15.81 1.37
N TYR A 351 2.65 15.37 1.20
CA TYR A 351 3.83 16.22 1.39
C TYR A 351 4.07 17.16 0.20
N LYS A 352 3.76 16.70 -1.02
CA LYS A 352 4.04 17.37 -2.30
C LYS A 352 2.81 17.49 -3.19
N PRO A 353 2.87 18.35 -4.24
CA PRO A 353 1.91 18.30 -5.33
C PRO A 353 1.83 16.93 -6.01
N LEU A 354 0.65 16.55 -6.48
CA LEU A 354 0.42 15.23 -7.10
C LEU A 354 1.33 14.97 -8.31
N THR A 355 1.61 15.99 -9.14
CA THR A 355 2.54 15.87 -10.27
C THR A 355 3.93 15.44 -9.82
N GLU A 356 4.44 15.99 -8.71
CA GLU A 356 5.75 15.66 -8.18
C GLU A 356 5.78 14.25 -7.59
N ILE A 357 4.69 13.83 -6.91
CA ILE A 357 4.55 12.47 -6.40
C ILE A 357 4.53 11.46 -7.56
N VAL A 358 3.82 11.75 -8.65
CA VAL A 358 3.80 10.89 -9.84
C VAL A 358 5.18 10.84 -10.49
N ASP A 359 5.86 11.99 -10.60
CA ASP A 359 7.18 12.07 -11.23
C ASP A 359 8.25 11.31 -10.45
N GLU A 360 8.31 11.47 -9.12
CA GLU A 360 9.28 10.76 -8.29
C GLU A 360 9.13 9.23 -8.38
N HIS A 361 7.90 8.71 -8.51
CA HIS A 361 7.66 7.29 -8.65
C HIS A 361 7.98 6.78 -10.08
N ILE A 362 7.69 7.56 -11.13
CA ILE A 362 8.09 7.25 -12.51
C ILE A 362 9.62 7.11 -12.59
N ASP A 363 10.33 8.08 -12.02
CA ASP A 363 11.79 8.09 -12.00
C ASP A 363 12.33 6.91 -11.17
N TYR A 364 11.75 6.65 -10.01
CA TYR A 364 12.15 5.55 -9.14
C TYR A 364 12.05 4.18 -9.82
N PHE A 365 10.97 3.93 -10.56
CA PHE A 365 10.81 2.68 -11.30
C PHE A 365 11.53 2.65 -12.65
N GLY A 366 12.26 3.71 -13.03
CA GLY A 366 13.00 3.78 -14.28
C GLY A 366 12.13 3.86 -15.53
N MET A 367 10.83 4.20 -15.39
CA MET A 367 9.94 4.44 -16.53
C MET A 367 10.39 5.68 -17.31
N LYS A 368 10.17 5.68 -18.62
CA LYS A 368 10.67 6.75 -19.52
C LYS A 368 9.51 7.60 -20.04
N ARG A 369 9.44 8.85 -19.60
CA ARG A 369 8.42 9.78 -20.13
C ARG A 369 8.63 10.03 -21.62
N VAL A 370 7.53 10.04 -22.36
CA VAL A 370 7.49 10.39 -23.79
C VAL A 370 6.55 11.58 -24.03
N PRO A 371 6.78 12.39 -25.09
CA PRO A 371 6.04 13.63 -25.32
C PRO A 371 4.63 13.42 -25.85
N SER A 372 4.25 12.24 -26.30
CA SER A 372 2.91 11.97 -26.82
C SER A 372 2.40 10.57 -26.48
N ALA A 373 1.08 10.43 -26.42
CA ALA A 373 0.39 9.17 -26.14
C ALA A 373 0.67 8.08 -27.18
N GLU A 374 0.97 8.47 -28.42
CA GLU A 374 1.28 7.52 -29.51
C GLU A 374 2.64 6.85 -29.36
N GLN A 375 3.56 7.49 -28.61
CA GLN A 375 4.90 6.97 -28.37
C GLN A 375 4.99 6.13 -27.09
N ALA A 376 3.93 6.13 -26.30
CA ALA A 376 3.90 5.42 -25.02
C ALA A 376 3.45 3.97 -25.19
N GLU A 377 4.14 3.08 -24.51
CA GLU A 377 3.76 1.68 -24.32
C GLU A 377 2.68 1.58 -23.25
N VAL A 378 2.77 2.44 -22.21
CA VAL A 378 1.83 2.50 -21.11
C VAL A 378 1.29 3.92 -20.95
N GLN A 379 -0.03 4.03 -20.85
CA GLN A 379 -0.72 5.28 -20.49
C GLN A 379 -0.95 5.31 -18.98
N ILE A 380 -0.49 6.35 -18.32
CA ILE A 380 -0.82 6.64 -16.92
C ILE A 380 -1.93 7.68 -16.91
N LEU A 381 -3.12 7.27 -16.49
CA LEU A 381 -4.30 8.12 -16.43
C LEU A 381 -4.59 8.47 -14.97
N VAL A 382 -4.59 9.74 -14.65
CA VAL A 382 -4.75 10.25 -13.29
C VAL A 382 -6.03 11.08 -13.19
N LEU A 383 -7.00 10.63 -12.41
CA LEU A 383 -8.15 11.45 -12.03
C LEU A 383 -7.74 12.29 -10.83
N THR A 384 -7.69 13.59 -10.96
CA THR A 384 -7.40 14.52 -9.86
C THR A 384 -8.69 15.03 -9.23
N GLN A 385 -8.64 15.68 -8.08
CA GLN A 385 -9.81 16.42 -7.57
C GLN A 385 -10.33 17.41 -8.63
N PRO A 386 -11.66 17.69 -8.67
CA PRO A 386 -12.19 18.60 -9.67
C PRO A 386 -11.84 20.05 -9.32
N ALA A 387 -11.21 20.78 -10.26
CA ALA A 387 -11.00 22.22 -10.15
C ALA A 387 -12.33 23.01 -10.20
N ASP A 388 -13.37 22.40 -10.76
CA ASP A 388 -14.73 22.94 -10.85
C ASP A 388 -15.73 21.82 -10.54
N GLU A 389 -16.33 21.87 -9.37
CA GLU A 389 -17.33 20.88 -8.89
C GLU A 389 -18.53 20.75 -9.84
N GLY A 390 -18.88 21.81 -10.60
CA GLY A 390 -19.93 21.76 -11.62
C GLY A 390 -19.55 20.95 -12.88
N LYS A 391 -18.28 20.54 -13.02
CA LYS A 391 -17.75 19.82 -14.18
C LYS A 391 -17.25 18.40 -13.86
N THR A 392 -17.54 17.86 -12.69
CA THR A 392 -17.11 16.52 -12.27
C THR A 392 -17.36 15.48 -13.35
N GLN A 393 -18.57 15.43 -13.91
CA GLN A 393 -18.92 14.51 -15.00
C GLN A 393 -18.05 14.71 -16.24
N THR A 394 -17.75 15.94 -16.60
CA THR A 394 -16.93 16.26 -17.78
C THR A 394 -15.52 15.66 -17.64
N TYR A 395 -14.93 15.77 -16.44
CA TYR A 395 -13.60 15.26 -16.15
C TYR A 395 -13.53 13.72 -16.25
N TYR A 396 -14.40 13.01 -15.53
CA TYR A 396 -14.35 11.54 -15.58
C TYR A 396 -14.86 10.98 -16.92
N ASP A 397 -15.78 11.63 -17.63
CA ASP A 397 -16.16 11.22 -18.99
C ASP A 397 -14.99 11.41 -19.99
N ALA A 398 -14.14 12.43 -19.78
CA ALA A 398 -12.93 12.59 -20.59
C ALA A 398 -11.92 11.47 -20.33
N LEU A 399 -11.68 11.11 -19.05
CA LEU A 399 -10.84 9.99 -18.67
C LEU A 399 -11.36 8.68 -19.28
N ILE A 400 -12.65 8.37 -19.14
CA ILE A 400 -13.25 7.13 -19.66
C ILE A 400 -13.18 7.08 -21.21
N ARG A 401 -13.33 8.22 -21.90
CA ARG A 401 -13.12 8.25 -23.36
C ARG A 401 -11.67 7.91 -23.72
N THR A 402 -10.70 8.39 -22.95
CA THR A 402 -9.28 8.07 -23.15
C THR A 402 -9.02 6.58 -22.88
N LEU A 403 -9.55 6.04 -21.78
CA LEU A 403 -9.49 4.60 -21.49
C LEU A 403 -10.00 3.75 -22.66
N ASN A 404 -11.19 4.06 -23.16
CA ASN A 404 -11.78 3.33 -24.29
C ASN A 404 -10.99 3.52 -25.60
N ALA A 405 -10.26 4.61 -25.75
CA ALA A 405 -9.36 4.79 -26.88
C ALA A 405 -8.08 3.95 -26.74
N CYS A 406 -7.55 3.82 -25.53
CA CYS A 406 -6.43 2.93 -25.23
C CYS A 406 -6.80 1.45 -25.47
N GLU A 407 -7.96 1.00 -24.96
CA GLU A 407 -8.45 -0.36 -25.18
C GLU A 407 -8.56 -0.70 -26.68
N LYS A 408 -9.10 0.20 -27.50
CA LYS A 408 -9.20 0.00 -28.96
C LYS A 408 -7.85 -0.07 -29.67
N LYS A 409 -6.82 0.51 -29.09
CA LYS A 409 -5.44 0.50 -29.60
C LYS A 409 -4.59 -0.61 -28.98
N GLU A 410 -5.18 -1.42 -28.10
CA GLU A 410 -4.48 -2.43 -27.30
C GLU A 410 -3.34 -1.84 -26.46
N GLN A 411 -3.48 -0.56 -26.06
CA GLN A 411 -2.50 0.17 -25.27
C GLN A 411 -2.73 -0.09 -23.79
N LEU A 412 -1.67 -0.39 -23.04
CA LEU A 412 -1.73 -0.72 -21.63
C LEU A 412 -1.98 0.51 -20.77
N VAL A 413 -2.70 0.36 -19.67
CA VAL A 413 -3.13 1.48 -18.81
C VAL A 413 -2.85 1.21 -17.35
N ILE A 414 -2.25 2.20 -16.67
CA ILE A 414 -2.23 2.37 -15.22
C ILE A 414 -3.26 3.45 -14.88
N LEU A 415 -4.21 3.17 -14.00
CA LEU A 415 -5.23 4.12 -13.57
C LEU A 415 -5.02 4.52 -12.11
N ILE A 416 -4.86 5.83 -11.87
CA ILE A 416 -4.71 6.43 -10.54
C ILE A 416 -5.96 7.28 -10.26
N ASP A 417 -6.76 6.89 -9.25
CA ASP A 417 -7.87 7.69 -8.76
C ASP A 417 -7.46 8.55 -7.57
N ALA A 418 -6.93 9.72 -7.88
CA ALA A 418 -6.58 10.75 -6.91
C ALA A 418 -7.73 11.77 -6.69
N GLY A 419 -8.96 11.38 -6.99
CA GLY A 419 -10.15 12.21 -6.83
C GLY A 419 -10.59 12.41 -5.37
N ASN A 420 -10.01 11.67 -4.42
CA ASN A 420 -10.25 11.77 -2.98
C ASN A 420 -11.76 11.83 -2.63
N GLY A 421 -12.55 10.93 -3.20
CA GLY A 421 -14.00 10.83 -2.97
C GLY A 421 -14.85 11.96 -3.56
N ARG A 422 -14.25 12.98 -4.20
CA ARG A 422 -14.99 14.14 -4.74
C ARG A 422 -15.95 13.82 -5.89
N TYR A 423 -15.77 12.68 -6.52
CA TYR A 423 -16.66 12.20 -7.59
C TYR A 423 -17.77 11.28 -7.08
N GLY A 424 -17.75 10.90 -5.80
CA GLY A 424 -18.67 9.95 -5.20
C GLY A 424 -18.71 8.64 -5.97
N THR A 425 -19.85 7.92 -5.93
CA THR A 425 -20.02 6.67 -6.67
C THR A 425 -20.10 6.85 -8.19
N ALA A 426 -20.36 8.06 -8.67
CA ALA A 426 -20.67 8.32 -10.08
C ALA A 426 -19.50 7.95 -11.03
N PHE A 427 -18.26 8.19 -10.62
CA PHE A 427 -17.09 7.81 -11.40
C PHE A 427 -16.93 6.30 -11.49
N HIS A 428 -16.95 5.59 -10.35
CA HIS A 428 -16.84 4.13 -10.31
C HIS A 428 -17.98 3.44 -11.04
N ASP A 429 -19.22 3.91 -10.88
CA ASP A 429 -20.37 3.45 -11.62
C ASP A 429 -20.21 3.62 -13.15
N ALA A 430 -19.61 4.73 -13.57
CA ALA A 430 -19.36 4.98 -14.98
C ALA A 430 -18.25 4.08 -15.53
N LEU A 431 -17.19 3.82 -14.73
CA LEU A 431 -16.14 2.86 -15.10
C LEU A 431 -16.71 1.44 -15.24
N VAL A 432 -17.45 0.96 -14.25
CA VAL A 432 -18.10 -0.37 -14.30
C VAL A 432 -18.99 -0.55 -15.53
N LYS A 433 -19.67 0.51 -15.97
CA LYS A 433 -20.59 0.48 -17.12
C LYS A 433 -19.88 0.60 -18.48
N LYS A 434 -18.75 1.35 -18.55
CA LYS A 434 -18.19 1.83 -19.81
C LYS A 434 -16.75 1.38 -20.08
N ALA A 435 -16.05 0.79 -19.12
CA ALA A 435 -14.65 0.36 -19.23
C ALA A 435 -14.49 -1.13 -18.91
N ALA A 436 -13.41 -1.75 -19.37
CA ALA A 436 -12.99 -3.10 -19.02
C ALA A 436 -12.01 -3.04 -17.85
N LEU A 437 -12.51 -3.17 -16.61
CA LEU A 437 -11.73 -3.01 -15.39
C LEU A 437 -10.56 -4.01 -15.28
N GLY A 438 -10.78 -5.25 -15.70
CA GLY A 438 -9.76 -6.29 -15.67
C GLY A 438 -8.67 -6.15 -16.75
N GLY A 439 -8.75 -5.13 -17.61
CA GLY A 439 -7.74 -4.82 -18.62
C GLY A 439 -6.65 -3.87 -18.18
N PHE A 440 -6.72 -3.33 -16.95
CA PHE A 440 -5.69 -2.44 -16.43
C PHE A 440 -4.42 -3.22 -16.06
N LEU A 441 -3.26 -2.61 -16.23
CA LEU A 441 -2.03 -3.09 -15.60
C LEU A 441 -2.11 -2.96 -14.08
N SER A 442 -2.70 -1.87 -13.62
CA SER A 442 -2.95 -1.60 -12.21
C SER A 442 -4.01 -0.54 -12.02
N TYR A 443 -4.57 -0.52 -10.83
CA TYR A 443 -5.48 0.49 -10.32
C TYR A 443 -5.19 0.73 -8.84
N ALA A 444 -5.24 1.98 -8.40
CA ALA A 444 -5.39 2.32 -7.00
C ALA A 444 -6.15 3.65 -6.84
N GLY A 445 -6.84 3.80 -5.71
CA GLY A 445 -7.64 4.98 -5.35
C GLY A 445 -7.99 5.03 -3.88
N PHE A 446 -8.69 6.06 -3.46
CA PHE A 446 -9.40 6.27 -2.20
C PHE A 446 -8.62 6.18 -0.87
N LEU A 447 -7.31 6.27 -0.84
CA LEU A 447 -6.53 6.37 0.41
C LEU A 447 -5.71 7.67 0.40
N ASP A 448 -4.70 7.77 1.27
CA ASP A 448 -3.70 8.81 1.15
C ASP A 448 -3.14 8.83 -0.27
N MET A 449 -3.17 9.97 -0.91
CA MET A 449 -2.94 10.03 -2.35
C MET A 449 -1.52 9.67 -2.74
N ALA A 450 -0.55 9.91 -1.85
CA ALA A 450 0.81 9.44 -2.03
C ALA A 450 0.87 7.91 -2.14
N ILE A 451 0.21 7.20 -1.24
CA ILE A 451 0.11 5.72 -1.24
C ILE A 451 -0.57 5.21 -2.50
N VAL A 452 -1.67 5.86 -2.92
CA VAL A 452 -2.40 5.51 -4.15
C VAL A 452 -1.49 5.55 -5.37
N THR A 453 -0.71 6.62 -5.51
CA THR A 453 0.22 6.79 -6.64
C THR A 453 1.30 5.71 -6.62
N GLY A 454 1.95 5.52 -5.48
CA GLY A 454 3.01 4.52 -5.34
C GLY A 454 2.52 3.10 -5.56
N THR A 455 1.36 2.73 -5.00
CA THR A 455 0.74 1.41 -5.21
C THR A 455 0.42 1.16 -6.68
N ALA A 456 -0.23 2.12 -7.36
CA ALA A 456 -0.58 1.97 -8.77
C ALA A 456 0.66 1.84 -9.67
N LEU A 457 1.67 2.69 -9.45
CA LEU A 457 2.88 2.69 -10.28
C LEU A 457 3.76 1.47 -10.00
N SER A 458 3.89 1.03 -8.74
CA SER A 458 4.58 -0.22 -8.38
C SER A 458 3.96 -1.42 -9.10
N HIS A 459 2.67 -1.63 -8.88
CA HIS A 459 1.96 -2.77 -9.48
C HIS A 459 2.00 -2.71 -11.01
N GLY A 460 1.82 -1.52 -11.60
CA GLY A 460 1.88 -1.33 -13.04
C GLY A 460 3.26 -1.60 -13.64
N ALA A 461 4.34 -1.16 -12.99
CA ALA A 461 5.72 -1.42 -13.39
C ALA A 461 6.06 -2.92 -13.31
N ALA A 462 5.72 -3.55 -12.19
CA ALA A 462 5.91 -4.98 -11.97
C ALA A 462 5.17 -5.81 -13.03
N ARG A 463 3.88 -5.52 -13.25
CA ARG A 463 3.08 -6.22 -14.26
C ARG A 463 3.62 -6.03 -15.67
N TYR A 464 4.00 -4.80 -16.04
CA TYR A 464 4.58 -4.56 -17.35
C TYR A 464 5.86 -5.38 -17.58
N ALA A 465 6.77 -5.37 -16.61
CA ALA A 465 8.02 -6.13 -16.67
C ALA A 465 7.75 -7.63 -16.82
N HIS A 466 6.82 -8.18 -16.03
CA HIS A 466 6.43 -9.59 -16.10
C HIS A 466 5.89 -9.97 -17.48
N LEU A 467 5.03 -9.13 -18.09
CA LEU A 467 4.50 -9.34 -19.43
C LEU A 467 5.59 -9.33 -20.50
N VAL A 468 6.58 -8.45 -20.40
CA VAL A 468 7.71 -8.34 -21.34
C VAL A 468 8.65 -9.54 -21.25
N LEU A 469 8.92 -10.02 -20.04
CA LEU A 469 9.77 -11.18 -19.80
C LEU A 469 9.10 -12.50 -20.25
N GLY A 470 7.75 -12.49 -20.36
CA GLY A 470 6.99 -13.59 -20.94
C GLY A 470 6.91 -14.84 -20.07
N GLN A 471 7.23 -14.73 -18.79
CA GLN A 471 7.13 -15.78 -17.80
C GLN A 471 5.72 -15.77 -17.21
N THR A 472 4.81 -16.52 -17.83
CA THR A 472 3.39 -16.49 -17.44
C THR A 472 2.96 -17.88 -17.05
N SER A 473 2.71 -18.12 -15.77
CA SER A 473 2.10 -19.33 -15.24
C SER A 473 0.66 -19.09 -14.79
N GLN A 474 -0.06 -20.19 -14.55
CA GLN A 474 -1.45 -20.13 -14.07
C GLN A 474 -1.55 -19.47 -12.68
N SER A 475 -0.60 -19.75 -11.78
CA SER A 475 -0.58 -19.20 -10.42
C SER A 475 -0.23 -17.72 -10.41
N GLU A 476 0.77 -17.29 -11.19
CA GLU A 476 1.17 -15.87 -11.31
C GLU A 476 0.04 -15.01 -11.88
N GLU A 477 -0.67 -15.51 -12.92
CA GLU A 477 -1.82 -14.81 -13.46
C GLU A 477 -2.99 -14.73 -12.46
N ALA A 478 -3.21 -15.79 -11.69
CA ALA A 478 -4.21 -15.78 -10.62
C ALA A 478 -3.84 -14.76 -9.52
N ALA A 479 -2.58 -14.70 -9.12
CA ALA A 479 -2.12 -13.72 -8.13
C ALA A 479 -2.22 -12.28 -8.64
N PHE A 480 -1.87 -12.02 -9.92
CA PHE A 480 -2.11 -10.72 -10.54
C PHE A 480 -3.59 -10.32 -10.51
N GLN A 481 -4.48 -11.25 -10.91
CA GLN A 481 -5.92 -10.98 -10.86
C GLN A 481 -6.40 -10.65 -9.44
N LYS A 482 -5.90 -11.36 -8.42
CA LYS A 482 -6.24 -11.06 -7.02
C LYS A 482 -5.78 -9.67 -6.62
N THR A 483 -4.54 -9.28 -6.94
CA THR A 483 -3.99 -7.95 -6.63
C THR A 483 -4.85 -6.83 -7.24
N LEU A 484 -5.21 -6.97 -8.52
CA LEU A 484 -6.02 -5.97 -9.22
C LEU A 484 -7.47 -5.96 -8.72
N ALA A 485 -8.07 -7.14 -8.51
CA ALA A 485 -9.44 -7.26 -7.99
C ALA A 485 -9.56 -6.70 -6.58
N ASP A 486 -8.60 -6.98 -5.69
CA ASP A 486 -8.58 -6.47 -4.33
C ASP A 486 -8.60 -4.93 -4.32
N SER A 487 -7.72 -4.29 -5.10
CA SER A 487 -7.68 -2.83 -5.23
C SER A 487 -9.02 -2.24 -5.70
N ILE A 488 -9.59 -2.80 -6.77
CA ILE A 488 -10.84 -2.31 -7.35
C ILE A 488 -12.02 -2.53 -6.40
N ILE A 489 -12.13 -3.71 -5.79
CA ILE A 489 -13.28 -4.07 -4.95
C ILE A 489 -13.25 -3.31 -3.63
N LYS A 490 -12.09 -3.19 -2.98
CA LYS A 490 -11.94 -2.38 -1.76
C LYS A 490 -12.36 -0.93 -2.00
N ASP A 491 -11.92 -0.34 -3.11
CA ASP A 491 -12.25 1.04 -3.43
C ASP A 491 -13.72 1.23 -3.84
N PHE A 492 -14.14 0.51 -4.88
CA PHE A 492 -15.46 0.72 -5.49
C PHE A 492 -16.60 0.28 -4.59
N CYS A 493 -16.41 -0.81 -3.84
CA CYS A 493 -17.47 -1.42 -3.07
C CYS A 493 -17.39 -1.03 -1.60
N TYR A 494 -16.25 -1.29 -0.93
CA TYR A 494 -16.14 -1.01 0.49
C TYR A 494 -16.01 0.48 0.79
N LYS A 495 -14.89 1.10 0.39
CA LYS A 495 -14.58 2.49 0.77
C LYS A 495 -15.63 3.49 0.27
N ASN A 496 -16.14 3.29 -0.94
CA ASN A 496 -17.04 4.24 -1.59
C ASN A 496 -18.54 4.00 -1.32
N VAL A 497 -18.93 2.80 -0.87
CA VAL A 497 -20.34 2.43 -0.66
C VAL A 497 -20.60 1.86 0.73
N VAL A 498 -19.99 0.71 1.05
CA VAL A 498 -20.39 -0.08 2.23
C VAL A 498 -19.88 0.54 3.53
N ARG A 499 -18.71 1.18 3.51
CA ARG A 499 -18.08 1.75 4.70
C ARG A 499 -18.97 2.77 5.39
N GLU A 500 -19.59 3.69 4.65
CA GLU A 500 -20.46 4.72 5.25
C GLU A 500 -21.71 4.11 5.90
N ASP A 501 -22.25 3.05 5.31
CA ASP A 501 -23.37 2.29 5.89
C ASP A 501 -22.96 1.63 7.22
N ILE A 502 -21.77 1.01 7.29
CA ILE A 502 -21.22 0.44 8.53
C ILE A 502 -20.98 1.53 9.58
N LEU A 503 -20.35 2.65 9.21
CA LEU A 503 -20.12 3.78 10.12
C LEU A 503 -21.43 4.31 10.71
N SER A 504 -22.44 4.48 9.86
CA SER A 504 -23.78 4.94 10.27
C SER A 504 -24.48 3.95 11.19
N TYR A 505 -24.43 2.66 10.85
CA TYR A 505 -25.03 1.58 11.65
C TYR A 505 -24.43 1.52 13.05
N VAL A 506 -23.09 1.49 13.15
CA VAL A 506 -22.41 1.41 14.44
C VAL A 506 -22.69 2.63 15.32
N ARG A 507 -22.64 3.83 14.75
CA ARG A 507 -22.87 5.08 15.50
C ARG A 507 -24.34 5.26 15.91
N ASN A 508 -25.27 5.07 14.97
CA ASN A 508 -26.64 5.54 15.14
C ASN A 508 -27.58 4.44 15.64
N GLU A 509 -27.33 3.17 15.28
CA GLU A 509 -28.19 2.06 15.68
C GLU A 509 -27.62 1.28 16.87
N LEU A 510 -26.29 1.07 16.93
CA LEU A 510 -25.65 0.37 18.02
C LEU A 510 -25.12 1.31 19.13
N GLY A 511 -25.01 2.62 18.87
CA GLY A 511 -24.48 3.59 19.84
C GLY A 511 -22.99 3.41 20.15
N GLY A 512 -22.23 2.77 19.24
CA GLY A 512 -20.83 2.41 19.41
C GLY A 512 -19.85 3.31 18.64
N ASP A 513 -18.55 3.02 18.83
CA ASP A 513 -17.47 3.65 18.07
C ASP A 513 -17.07 2.76 16.89
N PRO A 514 -17.22 3.22 15.63
CA PRO A 514 -16.79 2.45 14.47
C PRO A 514 -15.27 2.30 14.35
N ASN A 515 -14.49 2.97 15.18
CA ASN A 515 -13.04 2.80 15.25
C ASN A 515 -12.62 1.78 16.32
N ASN A 516 -13.58 1.21 17.08
CA ASN A 516 -13.28 0.17 18.06
C ASN A 516 -14.48 -0.78 18.25
N PHE A 517 -14.43 -1.95 17.62
CA PHE A 517 -15.42 -3.02 17.76
C PHE A 517 -15.14 -3.98 18.92
N CYS A 518 -14.07 -3.78 19.70
CA CYS A 518 -13.77 -4.59 20.87
C CYS A 518 -14.66 -4.27 22.08
N ASN A 519 -15.48 -3.22 22.03
CA ASN A 519 -16.48 -2.98 23.05
C ASN A 519 -17.41 -4.21 23.16
N PRO A 520 -17.45 -4.91 24.32
CA PRO A 520 -18.25 -6.13 24.51
C PRO A 520 -19.78 -5.88 24.40
N GLU A 521 -20.23 -4.62 24.45
CA GLU A 521 -21.64 -4.26 24.25
C GLU A 521 -22.02 -4.23 22.76
N LEU A 522 -21.05 -4.23 21.84
CA LEU A 522 -21.31 -4.24 20.41
C LEU A 522 -21.50 -5.66 19.88
N ASP A 523 -22.55 -5.86 19.11
CA ASP A 523 -22.78 -7.11 18.38
C ASP A 523 -21.90 -7.15 17.11
N ARG A 524 -20.67 -7.65 17.26
CA ARG A 524 -19.72 -7.81 16.14
C ARG A 524 -20.28 -8.71 15.04
N SER A 525 -21.07 -9.73 15.39
CA SER A 525 -21.64 -10.63 14.39
C SER A 525 -22.68 -9.92 13.52
N ALA A 526 -23.46 -9.00 14.08
CA ALA A 526 -24.38 -8.17 13.32
C ALA A 526 -23.65 -7.18 12.40
N ILE A 527 -22.52 -6.61 12.86
CA ILE A 527 -21.69 -5.71 12.04
C ILE A 527 -21.11 -6.48 10.86
N THR A 528 -20.56 -7.69 11.09
CA THR A 528 -20.00 -8.54 10.03
C THR A 528 -21.08 -9.00 9.05
N ALA A 529 -22.25 -9.43 9.51
CA ALA A 529 -23.36 -9.81 8.62
C ALA A 529 -23.83 -8.64 7.75
N ARG A 530 -23.81 -7.41 8.27
CA ARG A 530 -24.14 -6.21 7.49
C ARG A 530 -23.06 -5.91 6.44
N LEU A 531 -21.78 -6.09 6.78
CA LEU A 531 -20.66 -5.99 5.83
C LEU A 531 -20.84 -6.99 4.68
N GLU A 532 -21.06 -8.27 4.99
CA GLU A 532 -21.25 -9.33 3.99
C GLU A 532 -22.39 -8.99 3.02
N ALA A 533 -23.57 -8.62 3.55
CA ALA A 533 -24.71 -8.26 2.73
C ALA A 533 -24.47 -7.02 1.86
N GLY A 534 -23.79 -6.00 2.42
CA GLY A 534 -23.42 -4.79 1.68
C GLY A 534 -22.44 -5.08 0.55
N MET A 535 -21.41 -5.88 0.84
CA MET A 535 -20.39 -6.26 -0.14
C MET A 535 -20.96 -7.14 -1.25
N GLU A 536 -21.82 -8.12 -0.94
CA GLU A 536 -22.50 -8.95 -1.96
C GLU A 536 -23.27 -8.08 -2.96
N GLN A 537 -24.00 -7.07 -2.48
CA GLN A 537 -24.74 -6.16 -3.33
C GLN A 537 -23.82 -5.24 -4.16
N ALA A 538 -22.84 -4.61 -3.52
CA ALA A 538 -21.97 -3.63 -4.15
C ALA A 538 -21.01 -4.27 -5.16
N ALA A 539 -20.47 -5.46 -4.85
CA ALA A 539 -19.49 -6.12 -5.69
C ALA A 539 -20.09 -6.79 -6.95
N ALA A 540 -21.35 -7.20 -6.93
CA ALA A 540 -21.95 -7.95 -8.05
C ALA A 540 -21.75 -7.32 -9.44
N PRO A 541 -21.95 -6.01 -9.67
CA PRO A 541 -21.68 -5.39 -10.98
C PRO A 541 -20.19 -5.32 -11.33
N VAL A 542 -19.32 -5.15 -10.34
CA VAL A 542 -17.86 -5.10 -10.49
C VAL A 542 -17.32 -6.46 -10.90
N LEU A 543 -17.68 -7.52 -10.18
CA LEU A 543 -17.30 -8.90 -10.50
C LEU A 543 -17.71 -9.29 -11.91
N LYS A 544 -18.95 -8.95 -12.29
CA LYS A 544 -19.43 -9.20 -13.66
C LYS A 544 -18.66 -8.42 -14.72
N ASN A 545 -18.14 -7.23 -14.40
CA ASN A 545 -17.27 -6.48 -15.32
C ASN A 545 -15.91 -7.17 -15.44
N LEU A 546 -15.27 -7.53 -14.32
CA LEU A 546 -14.00 -8.24 -14.29
C LEU A 546 -14.07 -9.51 -15.15
N GLU A 547 -15.06 -10.38 -14.92
CA GLU A 547 -15.27 -11.63 -15.67
C GLU A 547 -15.46 -11.45 -17.19
N ARG A 548 -15.88 -10.26 -17.63
CA ARG A 548 -16.02 -9.93 -19.06
C ARG A 548 -14.79 -9.32 -19.67
N SER A 549 -13.91 -8.78 -18.84
CA SER A 549 -12.73 -8.07 -19.27
C SER A 549 -11.72 -9.02 -19.91
N ARG A 550 -10.97 -8.49 -20.85
CA ARG A 550 -9.72 -9.10 -21.33
C ARG A 550 -8.57 -8.47 -20.60
N MET A 551 -7.56 -9.26 -20.29
CA MET A 551 -6.29 -8.79 -19.74
C MET A 551 -5.14 -9.24 -20.65
N CYS A 552 -4.07 -8.47 -20.68
CA CYS A 552 -2.83 -8.87 -21.31
C CYS A 552 -2.12 -9.90 -20.43
N ILE A 553 -1.69 -11.02 -21.04
CA ILE A 553 -0.96 -12.10 -20.36
C ILE A 553 0.48 -12.25 -20.87
N ARG A 554 0.82 -11.63 -21.99
CA ARG A 554 2.18 -11.61 -22.55
C ARG A 554 2.34 -10.49 -23.56
N LEU A 555 3.55 -9.95 -23.65
CA LEU A 555 3.96 -9.02 -24.71
C LEU A 555 5.06 -9.67 -25.56
N THR A 556 4.80 -9.86 -26.85
CA THR A 556 5.81 -10.38 -27.79
C THR A 556 5.97 -9.38 -28.93
N ASP A 557 7.17 -8.81 -29.06
CA ASP A 557 7.50 -7.79 -30.08
C ASP A 557 6.48 -6.62 -30.12
N GLY A 558 5.96 -6.23 -28.94
CA GLY A 558 4.96 -5.17 -28.80
C GLY A 558 3.50 -5.60 -29.09
N ALA A 559 3.25 -6.84 -29.46
CA ALA A 559 1.91 -7.39 -29.62
C ALA A 559 1.42 -8.03 -28.32
N ALA A 560 0.19 -7.70 -27.89
CA ALA A 560 -0.41 -8.23 -26.69
C ALA A 560 -1.13 -9.58 -26.96
N GLU A 561 -0.72 -10.62 -26.25
CA GLU A 561 -1.52 -11.82 -26.08
C GLU A 561 -2.52 -11.60 -24.95
N THR A 562 -3.79 -11.90 -25.16
CA THR A 562 -4.84 -11.61 -24.17
C THR A 562 -5.64 -12.85 -23.79
N ALA A 563 -6.04 -12.89 -22.51
CA ALA A 563 -7.00 -13.84 -21.97
C ALA A 563 -8.18 -13.10 -21.35
N ARG A 564 -9.25 -13.83 -21.06
CA ARG A 564 -10.36 -13.33 -20.24
C ARG A 564 -10.22 -13.85 -18.83
N TRP A 565 -10.65 -13.03 -17.90
CA TRP A 565 -10.82 -13.43 -16.50
C TRP A 565 -11.72 -14.65 -16.37
N GLY A 566 -11.40 -15.48 -15.39
CA GLY A 566 -12.32 -16.51 -14.88
C GLY A 566 -13.43 -15.89 -14.02
N THR A 567 -14.23 -16.75 -13.41
CA THR A 567 -15.20 -16.31 -12.40
C THR A 567 -14.48 -15.78 -11.17
N VAL A 568 -15.04 -14.73 -10.55
CA VAL A 568 -14.51 -14.13 -9.33
C VAL A 568 -15.56 -14.22 -8.24
N SER A 569 -15.19 -14.76 -7.08
CA SER A 569 -16.06 -14.81 -5.89
C SER A 569 -15.32 -14.33 -4.64
N LEU A 570 -16.08 -13.72 -3.74
CA LEU A 570 -15.59 -13.12 -2.50
C LEU A 570 -16.18 -13.87 -1.30
N SER A 571 -15.38 -13.99 -0.24
CA SER A 571 -15.81 -14.62 1.03
C SER A 571 -14.95 -14.14 2.19
N SER A 572 -15.27 -14.58 3.40
CA SER A 572 -14.45 -14.41 4.61
C SER A 572 -14.10 -12.95 4.94
N TYR A 573 -15.10 -12.10 4.90
CA TYR A 573 -14.89 -10.68 5.19
C TYR A 573 -14.50 -10.47 6.66
N ARG A 574 -13.48 -9.63 6.89
CA ARG A 574 -12.96 -9.28 8.23
C ARG A 574 -12.72 -7.79 8.34
N PHE A 575 -12.72 -7.28 9.57
CA PHE A 575 -12.30 -5.92 9.90
C PHE A 575 -10.94 -5.97 10.60
N PRO A 576 -9.84 -5.62 9.91
CA PRO A 576 -8.54 -5.48 10.57
C PRO A 576 -8.62 -4.45 11.71
N TRP A 577 -7.87 -4.71 12.79
CA TRP A 577 -7.85 -3.86 13.97
C TRP A 577 -9.23 -3.57 14.55
N TYR A 578 -10.21 -4.48 14.35
CA TYR A 578 -11.59 -4.34 14.84
C TYR A 578 -12.20 -2.97 14.59
N ARG A 579 -12.00 -2.39 13.41
CA ARG A 579 -12.53 -1.06 13.03
C ARG A 579 -12.96 -1.00 11.57
N ALA A 580 -13.88 -0.07 11.27
CA ALA A 580 -14.41 0.12 9.93
C ALA A 580 -13.49 0.92 8.98
N PHE A 581 -12.19 0.99 9.24
CA PHE A 581 -11.26 1.75 8.38
C PHE A 581 -11.05 1.04 7.05
N GLU A 582 -10.80 -0.26 7.09
CA GLU A 582 -10.62 -1.12 5.93
C GLU A 582 -11.18 -2.52 6.16
N ILE A 583 -11.21 -3.34 5.13
CA ILE A 583 -11.59 -4.75 5.21
C ILE A 583 -10.52 -5.66 4.64
N ASP A 584 -10.54 -6.90 5.09
CA ASP A 584 -9.91 -8.02 4.47
C ASP A 584 -10.96 -8.98 3.90
N MET A 585 -10.61 -9.72 2.83
CA MET A 585 -11.51 -10.65 2.17
C MET A 585 -10.74 -11.71 1.38
N ASP A 586 -11.31 -12.89 1.26
CA ASP A 586 -10.77 -13.95 0.41
C ASP A 586 -11.30 -13.80 -1.02
N ILE A 587 -10.40 -13.81 -2.01
CA ILE A 587 -10.74 -13.75 -3.44
C ILE A 587 -10.44 -15.12 -4.06
N THR A 588 -11.48 -15.77 -4.59
CA THR A 588 -11.37 -17.04 -5.31
C THR A 588 -11.61 -16.82 -6.79
N LEU A 589 -10.74 -17.39 -7.61
CA LEU A 589 -10.75 -17.25 -9.06
C LEU A 589 -11.01 -18.58 -9.75
N GLY A 590 -11.84 -18.56 -10.78
CA GLY A 590 -11.95 -19.67 -11.74
C GLY A 590 -10.85 -19.61 -12.81
N PRO A 591 -10.78 -20.62 -13.69
CA PRO A 591 -9.76 -20.66 -14.74
C PRO A 591 -9.94 -19.54 -15.76
N LEU A 592 -8.83 -19.08 -16.32
CA LEU A 592 -8.81 -18.17 -17.47
C LEU A 592 -9.50 -18.80 -18.69
N SER A 593 -10.00 -17.96 -19.59
CA SER A 593 -10.57 -18.42 -20.87
C SER A 593 -10.06 -17.57 -22.05
N GLN A 594 -10.16 -18.14 -23.26
CA GLN A 594 -9.76 -17.45 -24.50
C GLN A 594 -10.71 -16.29 -24.88
#